data_061d758c7f41e69d677d9efd666e3d94
#
_entry.id   061d758c7f41e69d677d9efd666e3d94
#
_cell.length_a   1.000
_cell.length_b   1.000
_cell.length_c   1.000
_cell.angle_alpha   90.00
_cell.angle_beta   90.00
_cell.angle_gamma   90.00
#
_symmetry.space_group_name_H-M   'P 1'
#
loop_
_entity.id
_entity.type
_entity.pdbx_description
1 polymer ?
#
loop_
_entity_poly.entity_id
_entity_poly.type
_entity_poly.pdbx_seq_one_letter_code
_entity_poly.pdbx_strand_id
1 'polypeptide(L)'
;TADGLRDRHGAPPPAIIERAPASERIAMPPAPRDSFDEVLDARTTCRNFDGAALLPLELLSRLLARAFGARGELHAADDFDVVKKTSPSGGALHPTECYLVAQRVQGLAPGLYHYHVGAHALEPLPMPADFDIAAFARVAVAGQHWFANAPVLCVLAPRFGRNFWKYRNHPKAYRVCILDAGHLSQTLQLCATREGLGSFVTAAINEVDIEDAFGLTGIVDGPLAVCGVGVRAETMQTYELDPHQKAWPRKAGVAV
;
A
#
# COMPACT_ATOMS: atom_id res chain seq x y z
N THR A 1 16.93 -17.77 -6.56
CA THR A 1 16.30 -18.89 -5.83
C THR A 1 16.79 -18.89 -4.39
N ALA A 2 16.03 -19.47 -3.45
CA ALA A 2 16.43 -19.59 -2.05
C ALA A 2 17.75 -20.35 -1.89
N ASP A 3 17.99 -21.35 -2.73
CA ASP A 3 19.23 -22.14 -2.75
C ASP A 3 20.43 -21.28 -3.15
N GLY A 4 20.32 -20.45 -4.19
CA GLY A 4 21.40 -19.54 -4.57
C GLY A 4 21.70 -18.45 -3.55
N LEU A 5 20.76 -18.10 -2.67
CA LEU A 5 21.02 -17.21 -1.54
C LEU A 5 21.76 -17.95 -0.41
N ARG A 6 21.39 -19.20 -0.14
CA ARG A 6 22.09 -20.07 0.84
C ARG A 6 23.54 -20.31 0.46
N ASP A 7 23.81 -20.55 -0.82
CA ASP A 7 25.17 -20.77 -1.31
C ASP A 7 26.08 -19.55 -1.14
N ARG A 8 25.50 -18.34 -1.26
CA ARG A 8 26.28 -17.08 -1.16
C ARG A 8 26.34 -16.51 0.27
N HIS A 9 25.29 -16.68 1.06
CA HIS A 9 25.12 -15.97 2.33
C HIS A 9 24.93 -16.90 3.54
N GLY A 10 24.96 -18.23 3.32
CA GLY A 10 24.68 -19.20 4.38
C GLY A 10 23.18 -19.36 4.67
N ALA A 11 22.87 -20.10 5.72
CA ALA A 11 21.49 -20.31 6.15
C ALA A 11 20.86 -18.99 6.64
N PRO A 12 19.58 -18.72 6.29
CA PRO A 12 18.90 -17.55 6.80
C PRO A 12 18.73 -17.63 8.33
N PRO A 13 18.64 -16.48 9.03
CA PRO A 13 18.24 -16.48 10.43
C PRO A 13 16.88 -17.18 10.62
N PRO A 14 16.63 -17.78 11.80
CA PRO A 14 15.37 -18.48 12.06
C PRO A 14 14.18 -17.53 11.96
N ALA A 15 13.05 -18.01 11.45
CA ALA A 15 11.83 -17.24 11.32
C ALA A 15 11.22 -16.84 12.69
N ILE A 16 11.47 -17.65 13.71
CA ILE A 16 11.01 -17.42 15.09
C ILE A 16 12.24 -17.44 16.01
N ILE A 17 12.36 -16.39 16.82
CA ILE A 17 13.43 -16.27 17.81
C ILE A 17 13.00 -16.95 19.14
N GLU A 18 13.87 -17.78 19.67
CA GLU A 18 13.75 -18.39 20.99
C GLU A 18 14.58 -17.61 22.01
N ARG A 19 13.95 -17.05 23.05
CA ARG A 19 14.64 -16.27 24.10
C ARG A 19 14.74 -17.00 25.43
N ALA A 20 13.88 -18.02 25.63
CA ALA A 20 13.87 -18.85 26.80
C ALA A 20 13.47 -20.28 26.42
N PRO A 21 13.89 -21.29 27.21
CA PRO A 21 13.41 -22.66 27.04
C PRO A 21 11.88 -22.74 27.11
N ALA A 22 11.29 -23.72 26.44
CA ALA A 22 9.83 -23.88 26.40
C ALA A 22 9.22 -24.02 27.83
N SER A 23 9.95 -24.64 28.75
CA SER A 23 9.55 -24.83 30.15
C SER A 23 9.46 -23.53 30.99
N GLU A 24 10.11 -22.46 30.51
CA GLU A 24 10.10 -21.16 31.18
C GLU A 24 9.11 -20.16 30.57
N ARG A 25 8.40 -20.56 29.53
CA ARG A 25 7.44 -19.69 28.82
C ARG A 25 6.16 -19.57 29.64
N ILE A 26 5.69 -18.33 29.77
CA ILE A 26 4.37 -18.06 30.38
C ILE A 26 3.34 -18.14 29.24
N ALA A 27 2.45 -19.14 29.35
CA ALA A 27 1.38 -19.29 28.35
C ALA A 27 0.38 -18.13 28.45
N MET A 28 0.05 -17.55 27.31
CA MET A 28 -1.02 -16.54 27.24
C MET A 28 -2.39 -17.25 27.10
N PRO A 29 -3.45 -16.69 27.69
CA PRO A 29 -4.78 -17.24 27.49
C PRO A 29 -5.19 -17.16 26.01
N PRO A 30 -6.03 -18.10 25.53
CA PRO A 30 -6.55 -18.05 24.18
C PRO A 30 -7.26 -16.72 23.90
N ALA A 31 -6.95 -16.09 22.76
CA ALA A 31 -7.64 -14.88 22.33
C ALA A 31 -8.99 -15.26 21.67
N PRO A 32 -10.12 -14.70 22.11
CA PRO A 32 -11.39 -14.83 21.40
C PRO A 32 -11.23 -14.25 19.97
N ARG A 33 -11.89 -14.88 19.01
CA ARG A 33 -11.85 -14.47 17.61
C ARG A 33 -13.19 -13.85 17.22
N ASP A 34 -13.14 -12.84 16.32
CA ASP A 34 -14.31 -12.16 15.80
C ASP A 34 -14.20 -11.89 14.27
N SER A 35 -15.12 -11.12 13.71
CA SER A 35 -15.15 -10.78 12.29
C SER A 35 -13.94 -9.96 11.82
N PHE A 36 -13.23 -9.29 12.72
CA PHE A 36 -12.00 -8.59 12.38
C PHE A 36 -10.85 -9.57 12.14
N ASP A 37 -10.77 -10.64 12.93
CA ASP A 37 -9.80 -11.72 12.70
C ASP A 37 -9.97 -12.38 11.33
N GLU A 38 -11.21 -12.46 10.83
CA GLU A 38 -11.46 -12.99 9.48
C GLU A 38 -10.81 -12.12 8.41
N VAL A 39 -10.86 -10.79 8.56
CA VAL A 39 -10.19 -9.86 7.64
C VAL A 39 -8.67 -9.97 7.76
N LEU A 40 -8.15 -10.09 8.98
CA LEU A 40 -6.71 -10.25 9.22
C LEU A 40 -6.17 -11.53 8.57
N ASP A 41 -6.88 -12.65 8.72
CA ASP A 41 -6.50 -13.94 8.14
C ASP A 41 -6.61 -13.96 6.60
N ALA A 42 -7.61 -13.28 6.05
CA ALA A 42 -7.83 -13.21 4.61
C ALA A 42 -6.87 -12.25 3.90
N ARG A 43 -6.23 -11.32 4.63
CA ARG A 43 -5.28 -10.39 4.05
C ARG A 43 -4.04 -11.13 3.55
N THR A 44 -3.85 -11.17 2.26
CA THR A 44 -2.65 -11.69 1.60
C THR A 44 -2.20 -10.75 0.50
N THR A 45 -0.90 -10.74 0.19
CA THR A 45 -0.35 -9.93 -0.90
C THR A 45 -0.81 -10.49 -2.23
N CYS A 46 -1.61 -9.71 -2.97
CA CYS A 46 -2.10 -10.10 -4.29
C CYS A 46 -1.02 -9.87 -5.36
N ARG A 47 -0.75 -10.92 -6.14
CA ARG A 47 0.12 -10.91 -7.33
C ARG A 47 -0.62 -11.35 -8.59
N ASN A 48 -1.91 -11.66 -8.46
CA ASN A 48 -2.71 -12.17 -9.56
C ASN A 48 -3.98 -11.32 -9.67
N PHE A 49 -3.86 -10.23 -10.42
CA PHE A 49 -5.00 -9.35 -10.72
C PHE A 49 -5.66 -9.77 -12.03
N ASP A 50 -6.98 -9.64 -12.09
CA ASP A 50 -7.72 -9.78 -13.33
C ASP A 50 -7.41 -8.57 -14.24
N GLY A 51 -6.69 -8.85 -15.34
CA GLY A 51 -6.25 -7.82 -16.30
C GLY A 51 -7.37 -7.19 -17.11
N ALA A 52 -8.56 -7.78 -17.14
CA ALA A 52 -9.74 -7.28 -17.85
C ALA A 52 -10.74 -6.56 -16.94
N ALA A 53 -10.74 -6.87 -15.64
CA ALA A 53 -11.71 -6.31 -14.71
C ALA A 53 -11.51 -4.81 -14.50
N LEU A 54 -12.63 -4.08 -14.49
CA LEU A 54 -12.68 -2.68 -14.08
C LEU A 54 -12.92 -2.60 -12.56
N LEU A 55 -12.18 -1.75 -11.89
CA LEU A 55 -12.48 -1.42 -10.50
C LEU A 55 -13.62 -0.40 -10.45
N PRO A 56 -14.75 -0.69 -9.79
CA PRO A 56 -15.81 0.30 -9.62
C PRO A 56 -15.32 1.55 -8.90
N LEU A 57 -15.69 2.75 -9.40
CA LEU A 57 -15.28 4.02 -8.80
C LEU A 57 -15.74 4.16 -7.35
N GLU A 58 -16.91 3.62 -7.02
CA GLU A 58 -17.46 3.63 -5.65
C GLU A 58 -16.60 2.81 -4.68
N LEU A 59 -16.04 1.68 -5.14
CA LEU A 59 -15.11 0.90 -4.32
C LEU A 59 -13.78 1.64 -4.14
N LEU A 60 -13.22 2.21 -5.21
CA LEU A 60 -12.02 3.04 -5.13
C LEU A 60 -12.24 4.21 -4.16
N SER A 61 -13.34 4.95 -4.31
CA SER A 61 -13.73 6.06 -3.43
C SER A 61 -13.75 5.64 -1.96
N ARG A 62 -14.41 4.51 -1.66
CA ARG A 62 -14.48 3.95 -0.30
C ARG A 62 -13.11 3.59 0.27
N LEU A 63 -12.24 3.00 -0.53
CA LEU A 63 -10.88 2.64 -0.13
C LEU A 63 -10.05 3.89 0.18
N LEU A 64 -10.10 4.89 -0.71
CA LEU A 64 -9.39 6.16 -0.53
C LEU A 64 -9.87 6.91 0.71
N ALA A 65 -11.19 7.02 0.92
CA ALA A 65 -11.76 7.66 2.09
C ALA A 65 -11.34 6.98 3.39
N ARG A 66 -11.33 5.63 3.41
CA ARG A 66 -10.96 4.86 4.61
C ARG A 66 -9.47 4.89 4.93
N ALA A 67 -8.61 4.77 3.90
CA ALA A 67 -7.17 4.69 4.12
C ALA A 67 -6.52 6.08 4.24
N PHE A 68 -6.92 7.04 3.41
CA PHE A 68 -6.22 8.32 3.26
C PHE A 68 -7.06 9.54 3.65
N GLY A 69 -8.40 9.45 3.59
CA GLY A 69 -9.31 10.58 3.76
C GLY A 69 -9.24 11.25 5.13
N ALA A 70 -9.46 12.55 5.15
CA ALA A 70 -9.60 13.32 6.39
C ALA A 70 -10.89 12.91 7.12
N ARG A 71 -10.79 12.75 8.44
CA ARG A 71 -11.90 12.45 9.36
C ARG A 71 -12.28 13.62 10.23
N GLY A 72 -11.53 14.70 10.13
CA GLY A 72 -11.73 15.95 10.85
C GLY A 72 -10.48 16.79 10.77
N GLU A 73 -10.64 18.06 10.98
CA GLU A 73 -9.59 19.07 10.96
C GLU A 73 -9.59 19.81 12.29
N LEU A 74 -8.42 20.23 12.73
CA LEU A 74 -8.23 21.02 13.93
C LEU A 74 -7.18 22.10 13.66
N HIS A 75 -7.55 23.35 13.92
CA HIS A 75 -6.60 24.44 14.01
C HIS A 75 -5.83 24.33 15.34
N ALA A 76 -4.57 23.92 15.27
CA ALA A 76 -3.78 23.60 16.46
C ALA A 76 -2.98 24.80 16.97
N ALA A 77 -2.59 25.73 16.09
CA ALA A 77 -1.93 27.00 16.40
C ALA A 77 -2.01 27.91 15.16
N ASP A 78 -1.57 29.16 15.28
CA ASP A 78 -1.46 30.08 14.16
C ASP A 78 -0.63 29.40 13.03
N ASP A 79 -1.18 29.40 11.82
CA ASP A 79 -0.61 28.77 10.63
C ASP A 79 -0.32 27.26 10.75
N PHE A 80 -0.98 26.57 11.70
CA PHE A 80 -0.77 25.15 11.90
C PHE A 80 -2.08 24.37 12.05
N ASP A 81 -2.53 23.78 10.94
CA ASP A 81 -3.65 22.88 10.89
C ASP A 81 -3.20 21.41 10.90
N VAL A 82 -3.95 20.58 11.59
CA VAL A 82 -3.79 19.14 11.63
C VAL A 82 -5.08 18.45 11.19
N VAL A 83 -4.93 17.34 10.50
CA VAL A 83 -6.05 16.49 10.08
C VAL A 83 -6.07 15.19 10.88
N LYS A 84 -7.25 14.73 11.24
CA LYS A 84 -7.46 13.39 11.76
C LYS A 84 -7.67 12.43 10.58
N LYS A 85 -6.91 11.35 10.52
CA LYS A 85 -7.11 10.24 9.60
C LYS A 85 -7.35 8.93 10.37
N THR A 86 -7.69 7.86 9.69
CA THR A 86 -7.89 6.54 10.29
C THR A 86 -6.58 5.99 10.84
N SER A 87 -5.52 6.04 10.05
CA SER A 87 -4.17 5.63 10.48
C SER A 87 -3.53 6.71 11.35
N PRO A 88 -2.69 6.33 12.33
CA PRO A 88 -1.90 7.30 13.08
C PRO A 88 -0.79 7.90 12.22
N SER A 89 -0.29 9.06 12.64
CA SER A 89 0.89 9.69 12.05
C SER A 89 1.73 10.35 13.15
N GLY A 90 3.03 10.31 12.99
CA GLY A 90 3.95 10.93 13.93
C GLY A 90 3.68 12.42 14.09
N GLY A 91 3.32 12.81 15.32
CA GLY A 91 2.96 14.19 15.62
C GLY A 91 1.69 14.71 14.97
N ALA A 92 0.80 13.85 14.50
CA ALA A 92 -0.43 14.15 13.76
C ALA A 92 -0.19 14.96 12.46
N LEU A 93 1.01 14.85 11.87
CA LEU A 93 1.39 15.65 10.71
C LEU A 93 0.79 15.17 9.39
N HIS A 94 0.55 13.87 9.25
CA HIS A 94 0.02 13.22 8.05
C HIS A 94 0.68 13.73 6.75
N PRO A 95 2.02 13.62 6.62
CA PRO A 95 2.74 14.19 5.48
C PRO A 95 2.49 13.41 4.19
N THR A 96 2.10 12.14 4.28
CA THR A 96 2.00 11.25 3.13
C THR A 96 0.75 11.54 2.32
N GLU A 97 0.98 11.98 1.09
CA GLU A 97 -0.03 12.13 0.04
C GLU A 97 -0.22 10.81 -0.71
N CYS A 98 -1.36 10.69 -1.39
CA CYS A 98 -1.69 9.56 -2.23
C CYS A 98 -1.86 10.04 -3.67
N TYR A 99 -0.97 9.58 -4.55
CA TYR A 99 -1.09 9.79 -5.99
C TYR A 99 -1.54 8.49 -6.65
N LEU A 100 -2.31 8.58 -7.72
CA LEU A 100 -2.87 7.41 -8.38
C LEU A 100 -2.37 7.29 -9.83
N VAL A 101 -2.02 6.06 -10.20
CA VAL A 101 -1.94 5.61 -11.58
C VAL A 101 -3.20 4.81 -11.85
N ALA A 102 -4.20 5.44 -12.43
CA ALA A 102 -5.48 4.80 -12.76
C ALA A 102 -5.40 4.21 -14.17
N GLN A 103 -5.51 2.89 -14.28
CA GLN A 103 -5.45 2.17 -15.55
C GLN A 103 -6.86 1.71 -15.98
N ARG A 104 -7.60 1.12 -15.06
CA ARG A 104 -8.89 0.46 -15.33
C ARG A 104 -9.87 0.70 -14.20
N VAL A 105 -10.38 1.93 -14.08
CA VAL A 105 -11.43 2.31 -13.13
C VAL A 105 -12.69 2.67 -13.90
N GLN A 106 -13.81 2.10 -13.52
CA GLN A 106 -15.09 2.38 -14.17
C GLN A 106 -15.49 3.84 -13.95
N GLY A 107 -15.75 4.56 -15.04
CA GLY A 107 -16.17 5.96 -14.98
C GLY A 107 -15.04 6.97 -14.75
N LEU A 108 -13.78 6.51 -14.71
CA LEU A 108 -12.61 7.37 -14.62
C LEU A 108 -11.70 7.14 -15.84
N ALA A 109 -11.25 8.19 -16.46
CA ALA A 109 -10.28 8.09 -17.56
C ALA A 109 -8.95 7.50 -17.05
N PRO A 110 -8.25 6.66 -17.84
CA PRO A 110 -6.87 6.29 -17.51
C PRO A 110 -5.99 7.54 -17.37
N GLY A 111 -5.20 7.60 -16.30
CA GLY A 111 -4.42 8.81 -16.05
C GLY A 111 -3.74 8.85 -14.69
N LEU A 112 -3.08 9.99 -14.45
CA LEU A 112 -2.42 10.32 -13.18
C LEU A 112 -3.32 11.28 -12.40
N TYR A 113 -3.44 11.03 -11.09
CA TYR A 113 -4.29 11.83 -10.21
C TYR A 113 -3.63 12.04 -8.86
N HIS A 114 -3.90 13.18 -8.23
CA HIS A 114 -3.69 13.38 -6.80
C HIS A 114 -5.01 13.19 -6.06
N TYR A 115 -4.99 12.53 -4.91
CA TYR A 115 -6.16 12.40 -4.04
C TYR A 115 -6.20 13.52 -3.02
N HIS A 116 -7.09 14.48 -3.21
CA HIS A 116 -7.30 15.58 -2.27
C HIS A 116 -8.08 15.10 -1.05
N VAL A 117 -7.37 14.95 0.08
CA VAL A 117 -7.89 14.27 1.28
C VAL A 117 -9.03 15.02 1.97
N GLY A 118 -9.02 16.36 1.95
CA GLY A 118 -10.06 17.19 2.57
C GLY A 118 -11.34 17.24 1.74
N ALA A 119 -11.22 17.37 0.42
CA ALA A 119 -12.37 17.43 -0.49
C ALA A 119 -12.92 16.06 -0.88
N HIS A 120 -12.21 14.96 -0.54
CA HIS A 120 -12.49 13.61 -1.03
C HIS A 120 -12.68 13.58 -2.54
N ALA A 121 -11.72 14.11 -3.29
CA ALA A 121 -11.76 14.30 -4.73
C ALA A 121 -10.45 13.83 -5.39
N LEU A 122 -10.54 13.52 -6.67
CA LEU A 122 -9.37 13.28 -7.52
C LEU A 122 -9.06 14.53 -8.33
N GLU A 123 -7.83 14.98 -8.26
CA GLU A 123 -7.28 16.08 -9.04
C GLU A 123 -6.48 15.49 -10.20
N PRO A 124 -6.94 15.64 -11.45
CA PRO A 124 -6.21 15.12 -12.60
C PRO A 124 -4.88 15.89 -12.78
N LEU A 125 -3.83 15.14 -13.05
CA LEU A 125 -2.50 15.71 -13.29
C LEU A 125 -2.17 15.73 -14.79
N PRO A 126 -1.38 16.71 -15.25
CA PRO A 126 -0.95 16.80 -16.64
C PRO A 126 -0.16 15.55 -17.06
N MET A 127 -0.41 15.10 -18.28
CA MET A 127 0.36 14.02 -18.92
C MET A 127 0.66 14.41 -20.38
N PRO A 128 1.80 13.99 -20.94
CA PRO A 128 2.01 14.04 -22.38
C PRO A 128 0.90 13.30 -23.15
N ALA A 129 0.59 13.74 -24.36
CA ALA A 129 -0.49 13.15 -25.16
C ALA A 129 -0.22 11.67 -25.53
N ASP A 130 1.03 11.28 -25.58
CA ASP A 130 1.52 9.93 -25.90
C ASP A 130 1.91 9.12 -24.65
N PHE A 131 1.50 9.55 -23.45
CA PHE A 131 1.86 8.89 -22.20
C PHE A 131 1.20 7.51 -22.11
N ASP A 132 2.02 6.46 -22.14
CA ASP A 132 1.57 5.08 -21.97
C ASP A 132 1.45 4.76 -20.47
N ILE A 133 0.23 4.84 -19.96
CA ILE A 133 -0.08 4.61 -18.54
C ILE A 133 0.27 3.16 -18.09
N ALA A 134 0.15 2.17 -18.98
CA ALA A 134 0.44 0.78 -18.64
C ALA A 134 1.96 0.51 -18.64
N ALA A 135 2.70 1.12 -19.55
CA ALA A 135 4.16 1.10 -19.52
C ALA A 135 4.68 1.81 -18.26
N PHE A 136 4.14 2.97 -17.93
CA PHE A 136 4.52 3.69 -16.71
C PHE A 136 4.20 2.87 -15.44
N ALA A 137 3.05 2.21 -15.35
CA ALA A 137 2.73 1.36 -14.21
C ALA A 137 3.79 0.26 -13.97
N ARG A 138 4.38 -0.30 -15.05
CA ARG A 138 5.48 -1.28 -14.94
C ARG A 138 6.77 -0.64 -14.45
N VAL A 139 7.09 0.54 -14.96
CA VAL A 139 8.26 1.31 -14.52
C VAL A 139 8.12 1.66 -13.04
N ALA A 140 7.00 2.22 -12.63
CA ALA A 140 6.75 2.64 -11.25
C ALA A 140 6.96 1.53 -10.21
N VAL A 141 6.65 0.27 -10.56
CA VAL A 141 6.87 -0.89 -9.67
C VAL A 141 8.15 -1.68 -10.02
N ALA A 142 9.15 -1.01 -10.58
CA ALA A 142 10.47 -1.59 -10.91
C ALA A 142 10.37 -2.92 -11.69
N GLY A 143 9.50 -2.97 -12.70
CA GLY A 143 9.33 -4.12 -13.57
C GLY A 143 8.58 -5.31 -12.97
N GLN A 144 8.02 -5.19 -11.78
CA GLN A 144 7.20 -6.25 -11.14
C GLN A 144 5.84 -6.34 -11.88
N HIS A 145 5.83 -7.02 -13.03
CA HIS A 145 4.68 -7.09 -13.94
C HIS A 145 3.39 -7.57 -13.26
N TRP A 146 3.50 -8.47 -12.27
CA TRP A 146 2.36 -8.93 -11.48
C TRP A 146 1.69 -7.82 -10.66
N PHE A 147 2.45 -6.83 -10.21
CA PHE A 147 1.92 -5.65 -9.51
C PHE A 147 1.41 -4.58 -10.48
N ALA A 148 2.09 -4.42 -11.62
CA ALA A 148 1.68 -3.49 -12.67
C ALA A 148 0.29 -3.80 -13.25
N ASN A 149 -0.18 -5.06 -13.14
CA ASN A 149 -1.51 -5.47 -13.58
C ASN A 149 -2.66 -5.00 -12.68
N ALA A 150 -2.40 -4.39 -11.54
CA ALA A 150 -3.47 -3.81 -10.74
C ALA A 150 -4.18 -2.68 -11.51
N PRO A 151 -5.53 -2.60 -11.48
CA PRO A 151 -6.26 -1.53 -12.17
C PRO A 151 -5.96 -0.13 -11.64
N VAL A 152 -5.48 -0.03 -10.39
CA VAL A 152 -5.04 1.22 -9.76
C VAL A 152 -3.79 0.97 -8.93
N LEU A 153 -2.79 1.85 -9.11
CA LEU A 153 -1.67 1.98 -8.19
C LEU A 153 -1.85 3.25 -7.36
N CYS A 154 -1.52 3.15 -6.08
CA CYS A 154 -1.50 4.26 -5.12
C CYS A 154 -0.05 4.49 -4.70
N VAL A 155 0.55 5.57 -5.17
CA VAL A 155 1.89 6.01 -4.78
C VAL A 155 1.80 6.75 -3.46
N LEU A 156 2.54 6.29 -2.47
CA LEU A 156 2.64 6.93 -1.14
C LEU A 156 3.84 7.86 -1.12
N ALA A 157 3.58 9.15 -1.26
CA ALA A 157 4.60 10.18 -1.38
C ALA A 157 4.49 11.20 -0.24
N PRO A 158 5.29 11.08 0.83
CA PRO A 158 5.30 12.06 1.91
C PRO A 158 5.93 13.38 1.48
N ARG A 159 5.34 14.46 1.96
CA ARG A 159 5.93 15.80 2.00
C ARG A 159 6.94 15.85 3.15
N PHE A 160 8.18 15.49 2.88
CA PHE A 160 9.25 15.44 3.89
C PHE A 160 9.41 16.76 4.63
N GLY A 161 9.29 17.88 3.91
CA GLY A 161 9.38 19.21 4.47
C GLY A 161 8.45 19.47 5.65
N ARG A 162 7.20 18.90 5.62
CA ARG A 162 6.24 19.02 6.73
C ARG A 162 6.76 18.34 8.01
N ASN A 163 7.39 17.18 7.88
CA ASN A 163 7.98 16.47 9.01
C ASN A 163 9.28 17.11 9.49
N PHE A 164 10.16 17.51 8.56
CA PHE A 164 11.40 18.19 8.93
C PHE A 164 11.14 19.50 9.65
N TRP A 165 10.13 20.27 9.27
CA TRP A 165 9.71 21.47 9.98
C TRP A 165 9.44 21.20 11.47
N LYS A 166 8.61 20.19 11.80
CA LYS A 166 8.30 19.84 13.20
C LYS A 166 9.48 19.21 13.93
N TYR A 167 10.21 18.33 13.28
CA TYR A 167 11.31 17.59 13.87
C TYR A 167 12.66 18.32 13.74
N ARG A 168 12.63 19.61 13.43
CA ARG A 168 13.80 20.53 13.44
C ARG A 168 14.96 20.00 12.60
N ASN A 169 14.67 19.55 11.38
CA ASN A 169 15.64 18.98 10.44
C ASN A 169 16.41 17.74 10.97
N HIS A 170 15.82 17.03 11.94
CA HIS A 170 16.44 15.82 12.45
C HIS A 170 16.15 14.61 11.54
N PRO A 171 17.14 13.75 11.20
CA PRO A 171 16.95 12.59 10.31
C PRO A 171 15.85 11.61 10.75
N LYS A 172 15.44 11.61 12.02
CA LYS A 172 14.28 10.83 12.51
C LYS A 172 12.98 11.15 11.78
N ALA A 173 12.87 12.33 11.15
CA ALA A 173 11.71 12.70 10.34
C ALA A 173 11.45 11.69 9.22
N TYR A 174 12.49 11.19 8.54
CA TYR A 174 12.36 10.12 7.54
C TYR A 174 11.77 8.83 8.11
N ARG A 175 12.25 8.41 9.29
CA ARG A 175 11.71 7.22 9.95
C ARG A 175 10.21 7.34 10.21
N VAL A 176 9.76 8.53 10.61
CA VAL A 176 8.33 8.80 10.82
C VAL A 176 7.55 8.68 9.50
N CYS A 177 8.06 9.24 8.40
CA CYS A 177 7.42 9.11 7.09
C CYS A 177 7.31 7.64 6.64
N ILE A 178 8.35 6.83 6.86
CA ILE A 178 8.34 5.39 6.54
C ILE A 178 7.29 4.65 7.38
N LEU A 179 7.19 4.94 8.67
CA LEU A 179 6.18 4.36 9.56
C LEU A 179 4.76 4.75 9.11
N ASP A 180 4.54 6.01 8.77
CA ASP A 180 3.25 6.52 8.30
C ASP A 180 2.83 5.82 6.99
N ALA A 181 3.76 5.65 6.03
CA ALA A 181 3.50 4.91 4.79
C ALA A 181 3.12 3.44 5.09
N GLY A 182 3.78 2.80 6.07
CA GLY A 182 3.44 1.47 6.55
C GLY A 182 2.02 1.40 7.14
N HIS A 183 1.62 2.37 7.97
CA HIS A 183 0.27 2.44 8.53
C HIS A 183 -0.80 2.59 7.43
N LEU A 184 -0.58 3.50 6.48
CA LEU A 184 -1.51 3.76 5.38
C LEU A 184 -1.64 2.54 4.45
N SER A 185 -0.52 1.91 4.10
CA SER A 185 -0.52 0.72 3.25
C SER A 185 -1.25 -0.45 3.90
N GLN A 186 -1.04 -0.70 5.20
CA GLN A 186 -1.75 -1.75 5.93
C GLN A 186 -3.25 -1.45 6.01
N THR A 187 -3.64 -0.21 6.30
CA THR A 187 -5.05 0.20 6.33
C THR A 187 -5.71 -0.02 4.97
N LEU A 188 -5.05 0.37 3.87
CA LEU A 188 -5.55 0.14 2.52
C LEU A 188 -5.74 -1.35 2.23
N GLN A 189 -4.78 -2.20 2.59
CA GLN A 189 -4.85 -3.65 2.38
C GLN A 189 -6.00 -4.29 3.17
N LEU A 190 -6.20 -3.93 4.43
CA LEU A 190 -7.32 -4.44 5.24
C LEU A 190 -8.67 -3.99 4.67
N CYS A 191 -8.78 -2.73 4.24
CA CYS A 191 -9.99 -2.23 3.58
C CYS A 191 -10.25 -2.96 2.26
N ALA A 192 -9.24 -3.18 1.42
CA ALA A 192 -9.38 -3.93 0.17
C ALA A 192 -9.80 -5.38 0.43
N THR A 193 -9.18 -6.05 1.40
CA THR A 193 -9.53 -7.42 1.80
C THR A 193 -11.00 -7.53 2.24
N ARG A 194 -11.47 -6.57 3.05
CA ARG A 194 -12.88 -6.51 3.48
C ARG A 194 -13.86 -6.37 2.32
N GLU A 195 -13.47 -5.66 1.25
CA GLU A 195 -14.28 -5.50 0.04
C GLU A 195 -14.09 -6.66 -0.97
N GLY A 196 -13.37 -7.73 -0.59
CA GLY A 196 -13.11 -8.88 -1.47
C GLY A 196 -12.08 -8.60 -2.58
N LEU A 197 -11.33 -7.52 -2.47
CA LEU A 197 -10.31 -7.12 -3.46
C LEU A 197 -8.93 -7.65 -3.09
N GLY A 198 -8.11 -7.84 -4.13
CA GLY A 198 -6.67 -8.04 -3.98
C GLY A 198 -5.94 -6.72 -3.74
N SER A 199 -4.86 -6.76 -2.96
CA SER A 199 -4.00 -5.60 -2.73
C SER A 199 -2.56 -6.02 -2.44
N PHE A 200 -1.64 -5.08 -2.65
CA PHE A 200 -0.22 -5.25 -2.31
C PHE A 200 0.39 -3.92 -1.85
N VAL A 201 1.58 -3.99 -1.30
CA VAL A 201 2.52 -2.88 -1.14
C VAL A 201 3.91 -3.34 -1.58
N THR A 202 4.64 -2.48 -2.29
CA THR A 202 6.04 -2.70 -2.65
C THR A 202 6.86 -1.43 -2.41
N ALA A 203 8.07 -1.62 -1.90
CA ALA A 203 9.10 -0.58 -1.81
C ALA A 203 10.16 -0.74 -2.92
N ALA A 204 10.06 -1.76 -3.78
CA ALA A 204 10.85 -1.86 -4.99
C ALA A 204 10.15 -1.04 -6.08
N ILE A 205 10.53 0.23 -6.18
CA ILE A 205 9.93 1.25 -7.05
C ILE A 205 11.04 2.00 -7.79
N ASN A 206 10.69 2.70 -8.86
CA ASN A 206 11.58 3.64 -9.55
C ASN A 206 11.22 5.06 -9.13
N GLU A 207 11.90 5.56 -8.12
CA GLU A 207 11.61 6.85 -7.49
C GLU A 207 11.68 7.99 -8.51
N VAL A 208 12.74 8.07 -9.31
CA VAL A 208 12.97 9.15 -10.28
C VAL A 208 11.85 9.23 -11.32
N ASP A 209 11.47 8.09 -11.90
CA ASP A 209 10.37 8.06 -12.90
C ASP A 209 9.02 8.48 -12.27
N ILE A 210 8.79 8.12 -11.00
CA ILE A 210 7.60 8.53 -10.27
C ILE A 210 7.64 10.04 -9.97
N GLU A 211 8.78 10.54 -9.51
CA GLU A 211 8.99 11.97 -9.23
C GLU A 211 8.73 12.82 -10.48
N ASP A 212 9.31 12.44 -11.61
CA ASP A 212 9.12 13.12 -12.88
C ASP A 212 7.65 13.12 -13.33
N ALA A 213 6.98 11.96 -13.25
CA ALA A 213 5.60 11.83 -13.70
C ALA A 213 4.59 12.60 -12.83
N PHE A 214 4.85 12.73 -11.53
CA PHE A 214 3.97 13.43 -10.60
C PHE A 214 4.44 14.84 -10.24
N GLY A 215 5.58 15.30 -10.77
CA GLY A 215 6.15 16.61 -10.49
C GLY A 215 6.66 16.74 -9.05
N LEU A 216 7.16 15.65 -8.46
CA LEU A 216 7.77 15.64 -7.14
C LEU A 216 9.25 16.01 -7.23
N THR A 217 9.84 16.45 -6.11
CA THR A 217 11.21 16.99 -6.11
C THR A 217 12.28 16.01 -5.65
N GLY A 218 11.87 14.89 -5.04
CA GLY A 218 12.78 13.92 -4.42
C GLY A 218 13.41 14.38 -3.09
N ILE A 219 13.36 15.66 -2.80
CA ILE A 219 13.98 16.28 -1.60
C ILE A 219 12.91 16.78 -0.61
N VAL A 220 11.97 17.60 -1.10
CA VAL A 220 10.89 18.16 -0.26
C VAL A 220 9.74 17.17 -0.11
N ASP A 221 9.51 16.38 -1.14
CA ASP A 221 8.54 15.31 -1.26
C ASP A 221 9.11 14.21 -2.18
N GLY A 222 8.57 13.00 -2.08
CA GLY A 222 9.02 11.89 -2.92
C GLY A 222 8.37 10.57 -2.51
N PRO A 223 8.35 9.57 -3.41
CA PRO A 223 7.69 8.30 -3.16
C PRO A 223 8.48 7.42 -2.18
N LEU A 224 7.78 6.70 -1.31
CA LEU A 224 8.35 5.68 -0.41
C LEU A 224 7.89 4.27 -0.74
N ALA A 225 6.69 4.14 -1.29
CA ALA A 225 6.10 2.85 -1.62
C ALA A 225 4.98 3.02 -2.64
N VAL A 226 4.69 1.95 -3.35
CA VAL A 226 3.52 1.82 -4.21
C VAL A 226 2.64 0.70 -3.68
N CYS A 227 1.36 0.99 -3.48
CA CYS A 227 0.31 0.02 -3.25
C CYS A 227 -0.47 -0.20 -4.54
N GLY A 228 -1.17 -1.34 -4.65
CA GLY A 228 -2.14 -1.55 -5.71
C GLY A 228 -3.38 -2.25 -5.18
N VAL A 229 -4.51 -1.99 -5.81
CA VAL A 229 -5.79 -2.62 -5.48
C VAL A 229 -6.54 -3.01 -6.75
N GLY A 230 -7.29 -4.11 -6.69
CA GLY A 230 -8.08 -4.57 -7.83
C GLY A 230 -8.75 -5.91 -7.59
N VAL A 231 -9.50 -6.36 -8.59
CA VAL A 231 -10.12 -7.68 -8.59
C VAL A 231 -9.04 -8.75 -8.75
N ARG A 232 -9.11 -9.81 -7.95
CA ARG A 232 -8.22 -10.98 -8.09
C ARG A 232 -8.57 -11.76 -9.34
N ALA A 233 -7.55 -12.34 -9.98
CA ALA A 233 -7.74 -13.31 -11.05
C ALA A 233 -8.38 -14.61 -10.49
N GLU A 234 -9.03 -15.37 -11.34
CA GLU A 234 -9.61 -16.67 -10.95
C GLU A 234 -8.55 -17.77 -10.78
N THR A 235 -7.37 -17.59 -11.37
CA THR A 235 -6.29 -18.56 -11.35
C THR A 235 -4.98 -17.93 -10.84
N MET A 236 -4.27 -18.68 -9.99
CA MET A 236 -2.96 -18.27 -9.48
C MET A 236 -1.87 -18.60 -10.51
N GLN A 237 -1.26 -17.57 -11.08
CA GLN A 237 -0.09 -17.68 -11.97
C GLN A 237 1.21 -17.39 -11.21
N THR A 238 1.19 -16.40 -10.34
CA THR A 238 2.30 -16.03 -9.47
C THR A 238 1.97 -16.45 -8.04
N TYR A 239 2.90 -17.15 -7.40
CA TYR A 239 2.68 -17.68 -6.06
C TYR A 239 2.32 -16.58 -5.03
N GLU A 240 1.27 -16.84 -4.27
CA GLU A 240 0.83 -16.02 -3.12
C GLU A 240 0.81 -16.89 -1.86
N LEU A 241 1.37 -16.38 -0.77
CA LEU A 241 1.35 -17.05 0.53
C LEU A 241 -0.04 -16.85 1.17
N ASP A 242 -0.86 -17.89 1.14
CA ASP A 242 -2.20 -17.93 1.74
C ASP A 242 -2.36 -19.19 2.61
N PRO A 243 -1.75 -19.23 3.80
CA PRO A 243 -1.78 -20.42 4.66
C PRO A 243 -3.17 -20.76 5.15
N HIS A 244 -4.06 -19.78 5.25
CA HIS A 244 -5.44 -19.96 5.69
C HIS A 244 -6.41 -20.28 4.55
N GLN A 245 -5.94 -20.31 3.28
CA GLN A 245 -6.73 -20.60 2.08
C GLN A 245 -7.98 -19.71 1.94
N LYS A 246 -7.91 -18.47 2.38
CA LYS A 246 -9.01 -17.50 2.34
C LYS A 246 -9.10 -16.77 1.01
N ALA A 247 -7.94 -16.44 0.40
CA ALA A 247 -7.87 -15.83 -0.92
C ALA A 247 -7.90 -16.87 -2.05
N TRP A 248 -7.32 -18.04 -1.79
CA TRP A 248 -7.20 -19.15 -2.74
C TRP A 248 -7.72 -20.45 -2.12
N PRO A 249 -9.06 -20.61 -1.95
CA PRO A 249 -9.62 -21.82 -1.41
C PRO A 249 -9.30 -23.02 -2.32
N ARG A 250 -8.78 -24.11 -1.75
CA ARG A 250 -8.52 -25.34 -2.51
C ARG A 250 -9.85 -25.85 -3.07
N LYS A 251 -9.92 -26.01 -4.39
CA LYS A 251 -11.04 -26.73 -5.01
C LYS A 251 -10.99 -28.17 -4.53
N ALA A 252 -12.08 -28.65 -3.93
CA ALA A 252 -12.19 -30.05 -3.50
C ALA A 252 -11.90 -30.97 -4.70
N GLY A 253 -10.86 -31.82 -4.59
CA GLY A 253 -10.53 -32.82 -5.59
C GLY A 253 -9.29 -32.56 -6.46
N VAL A 254 -8.56 -31.48 -6.27
CA VAL A 254 -7.27 -31.28 -6.96
C VAL A 254 -6.15 -31.61 -5.96
N ALA A 255 -5.52 -32.78 -6.12
CA ALA A 255 -4.24 -33.09 -5.45
C ALA A 255 -3.14 -32.22 -6.06
N VAL A 256 -2.28 -31.62 -5.19
CA VAL A 256 -1.05 -30.90 -5.57
C VAL A 256 0.04 -31.91 -5.84
#